data_e1fd52c60b873ba1359cfdbcaa2fc436
#
_entry.id   e1fd52c60b873ba1359cfdbcaa2fc436
#
_cell.length_a   1.000
_cell.length_b   1.000
_cell.length_c   1.000
_cell.angle_alpha   90.00
_cell.angle_beta   90.00
_cell.angle_gamma   90.00
#
_symmetry.space_group_name_H-M   'P 1'
#
loop_
_entity.id
_entity.type
_entity.pdbx_description
1 polymer ?
#
loop_
_entity_poly.entity_id
_entity_poly.type
_entity_poly.pdbx_seq_one_letter_code
_entity_poly.pdbx_strand_id
1 'polypeptide(L)'
;VEFRKPYYKKLYDTVKREYETRQIFPDANDIFNAFEFTPLSQVKVVILGQDPYHNVGQAHGLCFSVKPDVEIPPSLVNIYQELHDDLGCYIPDNGYLVKWAKQGVMLLNTVLTVRAHAAIRRIPIGELAGKSLPMRQSGF
;
A
#
# COMPACT_ATOMS: atom_id res chain seq x y z
N VAL A 1 -4.64 -22.60 -3.36
CA VAL A 1 -5.18 -21.35 -2.84
C VAL A 1 -4.36 -20.95 -1.61
N GLU A 2 -3.76 -19.76 -1.59
CA GLU A 2 -2.80 -19.29 -0.57
C GLU A 2 -3.37 -19.33 0.86
N PHE A 3 -4.62 -18.97 1.04
CA PHE A 3 -5.30 -18.93 2.35
C PHE A 3 -5.38 -20.27 3.09
N ARG A 4 -5.14 -21.39 2.39
CA ARG A 4 -5.14 -22.74 2.97
C ARG A 4 -3.75 -23.23 3.36
N LYS A 5 -2.70 -22.46 3.07
CA LYS A 5 -1.33 -22.85 3.40
C LYS A 5 -1.03 -22.62 4.89
N PRO A 6 -0.22 -23.47 5.52
CA PRO A 6 0.08 -23.38 6.97
C PRO A 6 0.64 -22.02 7.40
N TYR A 7 1.46 -21.37 6.55
CA TYR A 7 2.04 -20.06 6.87
C TYR A 7 0.98 -18.97 6.96
N TYR A 8 -0.13 -19.07 6.21
CA TYR A 8 -1.18 -18.05 6.19
C TYR A 8 -1.84 -17.91 7.56
N LYS A 9 -2.14 -19.02 8.23
CA LYS A 9 -2.70 -18.98 9.58
C LYS A 9 -1.77 -18.25 10.54
N LYS A 10 -0.47 -18.57 10.51
CA LYS A 10 0.53 -17.91 11.36
C LYS A 10 0.64 -16.42 11.05
N LEU A 11 0.60 -16.04 9.76
CA LEU A 11 0.60 -14.65 9.33
C LEU A 11 -0.65 -13.93 9.85
N TYR A 12 -1.82 -14.50 9.65
CA TYR A 12 -3.10 -13.94 10.10
C TYR A 12 -3.10 -13.71 11.61
N ASP A 13 -2.73 -14.72 12.42
CA ASP A 13 -2.70 -14.63 13.87
C ASP A 13 -1.68 -13.56 14.35
N THR A 14 -0.57 -13.42 13.64
CA THR A 14 0.44 -12.41 13.93
C THR A 14 -0.07 -11.01 13.64
N VAL A 15 -0.65 -10.77 12.46
CA VAL A 15 -1.21 -9.47 12.06
C VAL A 15 -2.36 -9.07 12.98
N LYS A 16 -3.26 -10.02 13.28
CA LYS A 16 -4.36 -9.79 14.22
C LYS A 16 -3.85 -9.31 15.59
N ARG A 17 -2.86 -10.00 16.17
CA ARG A 17 -2.24 -9.59 17.44
C ARG A 17 -1.59 -8.21 17.37
N GLU A 18 -0.96 -7.86 16.26
CA GLU A 18 -0.39 -6.52 16.08
C GLU A 18 -1.49 -5.44 16.12
N TYR A 19 -2.64 -5.67 15.48
CA TYR A 19 -3.78 -4.75 15.56
C TYR A 19 -4.41 -4.65 16.96
N GLU A 20 -4.39 -5.75 17.74
CA GLU A 20 -4.92 -5.77 19.11
C GLU A 20 -3.99 -5.07 20.12
N THR A 21 -2.69 -5.05 19.87
CA THR A 21 -1.68 -4.60 20.84
C THR A 21 -0.95 -3.32 20.45
N ARG A 22 -1.09 -2.87 19.20
CA ARG A 22 -0.34 -1.73 18.64
C ARG A 22 -1.22 -0.92 17.70
N GLN A 23 -0.79 0.32 17.45
CA GLN A 23 -1.39 1.12 16.39
C GLN A 23 -0.76 0.73 15.04
N ILE A 24 -1.58 0.21 14.14
CA ILE A 24 -1.20 -0.30 12.82
C ILE A 24 -1.95 0.49 11.75
N PHE A 25 -1.32 0.75 10.61
CA PHE A 25 -1.92 1.39 9.45
C PHE A 25 -1.78 0.53 8.19
N PRO A 26 -2.76 0.62 7.28
CA PRO A 26 -4.07 1.26 7.40
C PRO A 26 -4.97 0.57 8.43
N ASP A 27 -6.19 1.05 8.59
CA ASP A 27 -7.22 0.34 9.36
C ASP A 27 -7.42 -1.08 8.80
N ALA A 28 -7.77 -2.05 9.65
CA ALA A 28 -7.84 -3.47 9.25
C ALA A 28 -8.80 -3.72 8.07
N ASN A 29 -9.88 -2.94 7.97
CA ASN A 29 -10.83 -3.03 6.87
C ASN A 29 -10.29 -2.47 5.55
N ASP A 30 -9.25 -1.66 5.60
CA ASP A 30 -8.69 -0.98 4.43
C ASP A 30 -7.50 -1.73 3.81
N ILE A 31 -6.98 -2.79 4.46
CA ILE A 31 -5.74 -3.49 4.04
C ILE A 31 -5.78 -3.91 2.56
N PHE A 32 -6.94 -4.36 2.10
CA PHE A 32 -7.13 -4.93 0.76
C PHE A 32 -7.85 -3.99 -0.21
N ASN A 33 -7.99 -2.71 0.10
CA ASN A 33 -8.68 -1.73 -0.74
C ASN A 33 -8.13 -1.65 -2.18
N ALA A 34 -6.84 -1.89 -2.39
CA ALA A 34 -6.27 -1.92 -3.74
C ALA A 34 -6.92 -2.99 -4.63
N PHE A 35 -7.25 -4.15 -4.06
CA PHE A 35 -7.92 -5.25 -4.77
C PHE A 35 -9.43 -5.02 -4.88
N GLU A 36 -10.04 -4.39 -3.89
CA GLU A 36 -11.46 -4.08 -3.87
C GLU A 36 -11.82 -3.01 -4.90
N PHE A 37 -11.07 -1.91 -4.93
CA PHE A 37 -11.31 -0.82 -5.88
C PHE A 37 -10.87 -1.12 -7.32
N THR A 38 -9.90 -2.05 -7.48
CA THR A 38 -9.40 -2.46 -8.79
C THR A 38 -9.39 -3.99 -8.90
N PRO A 39 -10.54 -4.62 -9.14
CA PRO A 39 -10.61 -6.06 -9.37
C PRO A 39 -9.69 -6.49 -10.51
N LEU A 40 -9.10 -7.69 -10.42
CA LEU A 40 -8.10 -8.19 -11.37
C LEU A 40 -8.54 -8.07 -12.84
N SER A 41 -9.81 -8.31 -13.11
CA SER A 41 -10.40 -8.19 -14.46
C SER A 41 -10.46 -6.76 -15.01
N GLN A 42 -10.29 -5.76 -14.15
CA GLN A 42 -10.34 -4.34 -14.51
C GLN A 42 -8.97 -3.67 -14.49
N VAL A 43 -7.92 -4.38 -14.07
CA VAL A 43 -6.57 -3.85 -14.01
C VAL A 43 -6.06 -3.49 -15.39
N LYS A 44 -5.66 -2.23 -15.58
CA LYS A 44 -5.00 -1.69 -16.77
C LYS A 44 -3.54 -1.35 -16.51
N VAL A 45 -3.27 -0.83 -15.31
CA VAL A 45 -1.93 -0.41 -14.87
C VAL A 45 -1.74 -0.82 -13.41
N VAL A 46 -0.53 -1.26 -13.06
CA VAL A 46 -0.14 -1.52 -11.68
C VAL A 46 0.94 -0.52 -11.28
N ILE A 47 0.70 0.23 -10.22
CA ILE A 47 1.69 1.09 -9.57
C ILE A 47 2.05 0.43 -8.24
N LEU A 48 3.34 0.18 -8.03
CA LEU A 48 3.86 -0.42 -6.80
C LEU A 48 4.47 0.65 -5.90
N GLY A 49 3.87 0.83 -4.72
CA GLY A 49 4.48 1.55 -3.62
C GLY A 49 5.27 0.60 -2.71
N GLN A 50 5.98 1.15 -1.75
CA GLN A 50 6.79 0.38 -0.79
C GLN A 50 5.95 -0.09 0.38
N ASP A 51 5.46 0.82 1.20
CA ASP A 51 4.71 0.60 2.43
C ASP A 51 3.66 1.70 2.65
N PRO A 52 2.66 1.48 3.50
CA PRO A 52 1.69 2.50 3.84
C PRO A 52 2.33 3.69 4.58
N TYR A 53 1.69 4.86 4.50
CA TYR A 53 2.02 5.98 5.38
C TYR A 53 1.82 5.58 6.85
N HIS A 54 2.74 6.02 7.71
CA HIS A 54 2.79 5.61 9.12
C HIS A 54 2.26 6.66 10.12
N ASN A 55 1.69 7.77 9.63
CA ASN A 55 1.02 8.75 10.45
C ASN A 55 -0.49 8.52 10.50
N VAL A 56 -1.09 8.96 11.61
CA VAL A 56 -2.52 8.82 11.84
C VAL A 56 -3.35 9.46 10.71
N GLY A 57 -4.36 8.75 10.24
CA GLY A 57 -5.34 9.26 9.28
C GLY A 57 -4.90 9.29 7.82
N GLN A 58 -3.63 8.95 7.48
CA GLN A 58 -3.13 9.02 6.12
C GLN A 58 -3.50 7.78 5.28
N ALA A 59 -3.00 6.61 5.68
CA ALA A 59 -3.14 5.38 4.89
C ALA A 59 -4.57 4.85 4.86
N HIS A 60 -4.99 4.35 3.69
CA HIS A 60 -6.29 3.70 3.49
C HIS A 60 -6.23 2.55 2.47
N GLY A 61 -5.06 1.89 2.33
CA GLY A 61 -4.90 0.68 1.53
C GLY A 61 -4.55 0.86 0.05
N LEU A 62 -4.34 2.10 -0.40
CA LEU A 62 -3.84 2.43 -1.75
C LEU A 62 -2.48 3.12 -1.64
N CYS A 63 -1.49 2.67 -2.40
CA CYS A 63 -0.17 3.33 -2.40
C CYS A 63 -0.27 4.77 -2.90
N PHE A 64 0.55 5.66 -2.33
CA PHE A 64 0.59 7.10 -2.56
C PHE A 64 -0.66 7.88 -2.16
N SER A 65 -1.80 7.24 -1.98
CA SER A 65 -3.09 7.86 -1.67
C SER A 65 -3.22 8.17 -0.18
N VAL A 66 -3.85 9.29 0.13
CA VAL A 66 -4.26 9.68 1.48
C VAL A 66 -5.76 9.95 1.54
N LYS A 67 -6.32 9.97 2.76
CA LYS A 67 -7.73 10.34 2.97
C LYS A 67 -7.99 11.79 2.53
N PRO A 68 -9.24 12.16 2.17
CA PRO A 68 -9.54 13.46 1.55
C PRO A 68 -9.08 14.69 2.33
N ASP A 69 -9.15 14.64 3.66
CA ASP A 69 -8.87 15.78 4.54
C ASP A 69 -7.40 15.81 5.03
N VAL A 70 -6.54 15.04 4.38
CA VAL A 70 -5.12 14.95 4.73
C VAL A 70 -4.29 15.73 3.73
N GLU A 71 -3.27 16.44 4.23
CA GLU A 71 -2.28 17.12 3.40
C GLU A 71 -1.64 16.16 2.39
N ILE A 72 -1.48 16.64 1.16
CA ILE A 72 -0.92 15.82 0.06
C ILE A 72 0.56 15.54 0.38
N PRO A 73 0.97 14.26 0.47
CA PRO A 73 2.36 13.92 0.76
C PRO A 73 3.31 14.36 -0.35
N PRO A 74 4.58 14.70 -0.03
CA PRO A 74 5.55 15.19 -1.00
C PRO A 74 5.74 14.26 -2.21
N SER A 75 5.70 12.95 -2.02
CA SER A 75 5.79 11.98 -3.12
C SER A 75 4.64 12.11 -4.12
N LEU A 76 3.42 12.35 -3.63
CA LEU A 76 2.26 12.54 -4.49
C LEU A 76 2.24 13.93 -5.13
N VAL A 77 2.72 14.96 -4.44
CA VAL A 77 2.94 16.30 -5.03
C VAL A 77 3.84 16.17 -6.25
N ASN A 78 4.96 15.45 -6.14
CA ASN A 78 5.87 15.23 -7.27
C ASN A 78 5.20 14.48 -8.43
N ILE A 79 4.37 13.47 -8.14
CA ILE A 79 3.62 12.75 -9.17
C ILE A 79 2.63 13.69 -9.89
N TYR A 80 1.92 14.52 -9.15
CA TYR A 80 0.99 15.49 -9.74
C TYR A 80 1.70 16.54 -10.59
N GLN A 81 2.87 17.01 -10.11
CA GLN A 81 3.67 17.98 -10.87
C GLN A 81 4.17 17.37 -12.18
N GLU A 82 4.68 16.14 -12.16
CA GLU A 82 5.12 15.44 -13.37
C GLU A 82 3.98 15.25 -14.38
N LEU A 83 2.79 14.85 -13.91
CA LEU A 83 1.61 14.72 -14.77
C LEU A 83 1.17 16.08 -15.35
N HIS A 84 1.32 17.16 -14.61
CA HIS A 84 1.05 18.51 -15.10
C HIS A 84 2.04 18.93 -16.17
N ASP A 85 3.33 18.76 -15.92
CA ASP A 85 4.40 19.22 -16.80
C ASP A 85 4.45 18.41 -18.12
N ASP A 86 4.20 17.11 -18.06
CA ASP A 86 4.27 16.21 -19.22
C ASP A 86 2.95 16.21 -20.05
N LEU A 87 1.80 16.24 -19.39
CA LEU A 87 0.50 16.04 -20.04
C LEU A 87 -0.44 17.25 -19.91
N GLY A 88 -0.06 18.31 -19.22
CA GLY A 88 -0.94 19.46 -18.95
C GLY A 88 -2.13 19.13 -18.06
N CYS A 89 -2.06 18.05 -17.26
CA CYS A 89 -3.14 17.66 -16.38
C CYS A 89 -3.35 18.70 -15.27
N TYR A 90 -4.60 18.88 -14.85
CA TYR A 90 -4.93 19.68 -13.67
C TYR A 90 -4.31 19.04 -12.41
N ILE A 91 -3.71 19.86 -11.54
CA ILE A 91 -3.18 19.42 -10.25
C ILE A 91 -4.34 19.39 -9.24
N PRO A 92 -4.72 18.22 -8.70
CA PRO A 92 -5.80 18.11 -7.71
C PRO A 92 -5.44 18.79 -6.40
N ASP A 93 -6.46 19.23 -5.66
CA ASP A 93 -6.35 19.84 -4.34
C ASP A 93 -6.34 18.83 -3.19
N ASN A 94 -6.44 17.54 -3.47
CA ASN A 94 -6.42 16.46 -2.49
C ASN A 94 -5.64 15.26 -3.00
N GLY A 95 -5.25 14.38 -2.06
CA GLY A 95 -4.46 13.18 -2.34
C GLY A 95 -5.27 11.87 -2.41
N TYR A 96 -6.59 11.94 -2.63
CA TYR A 96 -7.47 10.76 -2.62
C TYR A 96 -7.59 10.12 -3.99
N LEU A 97 -6.82 9.04 -4.24
CA LEU A 97 -6.65 8.42 -5.55
C LEU A 97 -7.67 7.33 -5.92
N VAL A 98 -8.76 7.19 -5.18
CA VAL A 98 -9.80 6.18 -5.48
C VAL A 98 -10.37 6.34 -6.90
N LYS A 99 -10.41 7.57 -7.44
CA LYS A 99 -10.81 7.81 -8.83
C LYS A 99 -9.87 7.13 -9.83
N TRP A 100 -8.56 7.07 -9.54
CA TRP A 100 -7.61 6.35 -10.37
C TRP A 100 -7.81 4.83 -10.27
N ALA A 101 -7.98 4.33 -9.04
CA ALA A 101 -8.24 2.91 -8.80
C ALA A 101 -9.48 2.43 -9.57
N LYS A 102 -10.57 3.17 -9.52
CA LYS A 102 -11.81 2.85 -10.26
C LYS A 102 -11.69 2.90 -11.79
N GLN A 103 -10.64 3.53 -12.31
CA GLN A 103 -10.33 3.53 -13.74
C GLN A 103 -9.42 2.37 -14.18
N GLY A 104 -9.00 1.53 -13.25
CA GLY A 104 -8.16 0.37 -13.51
C GLY A 104 -6.68 0.55 -13.14
N VAL A 105 -6.33 1.58 -12.35
CA VAL A 105 -4.99 1.76 -11.81
C VAL A 105 -4.91 1.05 -10.46
N MET A 106 -4.29 -0.13 -10.42
CA MET A 106 -4.06 -0.85 -9.17
C MET A 106 -2.91 -0.20 -8.39
N LEU A 107 -3.23 0.45 -7.29
CA LEU A 107 -2.30 1.17 -6.41
C LEU A 107 -1.90 0.26 -5.23
N LEU A 108 -0.90 -0.58 -5.43
CA LEU A 108 -0.53 -1.65 -4.49
C LEU A 108 0.79 -1.36 -3.78
N ASN A 109 0.82 -1.48 -2.46
CA ASN A 109 2.07 -1.51 -1.70
C ASN A 109 2.65 -2.93 -1.63
N THR A 110 3.97 -3.04 -1.66
CA THR A 110 4.66 -4.34 -1.47
C THR A 110 4.56 -4.84 -0.03
N VAL A 111 4.36 -3.94 0.93
CA VAL A 111 4.03 -4.22 2.33
C VAL A 111 2.68 -3.58 2.64
N LEU A 112 1.71 -4.37 3.11
CA LEU A 112 0.33 -3.90 3.24
C LEU A 112 0.03 -3.23 4.59
N THR A 113 0.86 -3.42 5.60
CA THR A 113 0.64 -2.86 6.96
C THR A 113 1.93 -2.31 7.55
N VAL A 114 1.82 -1.27 8.37
CA VAL A 114 2.94 -0.63 9.05
C VAL A 114 2.54 -0.23 10.47
N ARG A 115 3.48 -0.28 11.43
CA ARG A 115 3.26 0.26 12.78
C ARG A 115 3.34 1.79 12.76
N ALA A 116 2.53 2.44 13.59
CA ALA A 116 2.59 3.89 13.79
C ALA A 116 4.02 4.35 14.14
N HIS A 117 4.42 5.47 13.55
CA HIS A 117 5.73 6.11 13.77
C HIS A 117 6.96 5.21 13.52
N ALA A 118 6.77 4.05 12.94
CA ALA A 118 7.84 3.12 12.57
C ALA A 118 8.15 3.28 11.08
N ALA A 119 8.92 4.32 10.72
CA ALA A 119 9.59 4.34 9.43
C ALA A 119 10.44 3.07 9.33
N ILE A 120 10.07 2.17 8.40
CA ILE A 120 10.89 1.01 8.01
C ILE A 120 11.19 0.00 9.15
N ARG A 121 10.19 -0.45 9.91
CA ARG A 121 10.26 -1.80 10.48
C ARG A 121 9.23 -2.65 9.76
N ARG A 122 9.67 -3.24 8.64
CA ARG A 122 8.95 -4.30 7.95
C ARG A 122 8.53 -5.33 9.00
N ILE A 123 7.26 -5.71 9.03
CA ILE A 123 6.91 -7.03 9.56
C ILE A 123 7.48 -7.99 8.50
N PRO A 124 8.56 -8.73 8.78
CA PRO A 124 9.21 -9.51 7.73
C PRO A 124 8.31 -10.68 7.35
N ILE A 125 7.62 -10.57 6.23
CA ILE A 125 6.92 -11.72 5.63
C ILE A 125 7.91 -12.86 5.37
N GLY A 126 9.21 -12.55 5.11
CA GLY A 126 10.27 -13.52 4.92
C GLY A 126 10.66 -14.32 6.16
N GLU A 127 10.59 -13.78 7.37
CA GLU A 127 10.82 -14.54 8.60
C GLU A 127 9.67 -15.50 8.92
N LEU A 128 8.47 -15.20 8.48
CA LEU A 128 7.30 -16.07 8.64
C LEU A 128 7.32 -17.28 7.69
N ALA A 129 7.99 -17.18 6.56
CA ALA A 129 8.09 -18.23 5.55
C ALA A 129 9.32 -19.15 5.72
N GLY A 130 10.25 -18.83 6.63
CA GLY A 130 11.41 -19.69 6.94
C GLY A 130 12.39 -19.91 5.78
N LYS A 131 12.32 -19.12 4.71
CA LYS A 131 13.27 -19.15 3.59
C LYS A 131 13.45 -17.75 3.01
N SER A 132 14.64 -17.21 3.11
CA SER A 132 15.08 -16.08 2.32
C SER A 132 15.07 -16.48 0.84
N LEU A 133 14.19 -15.87 0.05
CA LEU A 133 14.35 -15.91 -1.40
C LEU A 133 15.62 -15.11 -1.74
N PRO A 134 16.59 -15.69 -2.45
CA PRO A 134 17.76 -14.95 -2.89
C PRO A 134 17.30 -13.85 -3.84
N MET A 135 17.60 -12.60 -3.49
CA MET A 135 17.49 -11.51 -4.44
C MET A 135 18.46 -11.80 -5.58
N ARG A 136 17.93 -12.10 -6.76
CA ARG A 136 18.73 -12.04 -7.97
C ARG A 136 19.16 -10.59 -8.15
N GLN A 137 20.44 -10.34 -7.95
CA GLN A 137 21.09 -9.15 -8.49
C GLN A 137 21.04 -9.28 -10.02
N SER A 138 20.07 -8.62 -10.64
CA SER A 138 20.17 -8.31 -12.06
C SER A 138 21.02 -7.07 -12.17
N GLY A 139 22.28 -7.24 -12.55
CA GLY A 139 23.12 -6.14 -12.99
C GLY A 139 22.51 -5.54 -14.26
N PHE A 140 22.39 -4.26 -14.25
CA PHE A 140 22.54 -3.32 -15.36
C PHE A 140 23.06 -2.02 -14.77
#